data_a59f7b239d4cf495ba5ff3640fed7b9d
#
_entry.id   a59f7b239d4cf495ba5ff3640fed7b9d
#
_cell.length_a   1.000
_cell.length_b   1.000
_cell.length_c   1.000
_cell.angle_alpha   90.00
_cell.angle_beta   90.00
_cell.angle_gamma   90.00
#
_symmetry.space_group_name_H-M   'P 1'
#
loop_
_entity.id
_entity.type
_entity.pdbx_description
1 polymer ?
#
loop_
_entity_poly.entity_id
_entity_poly.type
_entity_poly.pdbx_seq_one_letter_code
_entity_poly.pdbx_strand_id
1 'polypeptide(L)'
;AHEKNLKTMVGAWIGENKEQNDKEIEALIQLAKEGCVDIAVVGNEVLLRDELTEAEILQYINRVKSAIPGIKIGYVDAYYQFVQKPKLVDACDVILINCYPFWEGCIINQASSYLKQMYEVTKRVSKGKPVIITETGWPNEGESTNSAKPSSDNAMKYFINVNNWAKEDNVNMFYFSSFDESWKVHHEGDVGARWGIWDKNEKLKYD
;
A
#
# COMPACT_ATOMS: atom_id res chain seq x y z
N ALA A 1 15.93 10.28 -4.43
CA ALA A 1 14.69 10.37 -5.22
C ALA A 1 14.57 11.76 -5.88
N HIS A 2 14.55 12.85 -5.12
CA HIS A 2 14.34 14.22 -5.64
C HIS A 2 15.41 14.64 -6.66
N GLU A 3 16.67 14.25 -6.50
CA GLU A 3 17.74 14.49 -7.49
C GLU A 3 17.44 13.85 -8.87
N LYS A 4 16.54 12.87 -8.91
CA LYS A 4 16.04 12.19 -10.11
C LYS A 4 14.64 12.64 -10.51
N ASN A 5 14.15 13.76 -9.96
CA ASN A 5 12.78 14.26 -10.17
C ASN A 5 11.68 13.27 -9.78
N LEU A 6 11.94 12.38 -8.83
CA LEU A 6 10.96 11.45 -8.28
C LEU A 6 10.37 12.02 -6.99
N LYS A 7 9.07 11.89 -6.84
CA LYS A 7 8.37 12.18 -5.57
C LYS A 7 8.56 11.04 -4.59
N THR A 8 8.45 11.36 -3.30
CA THR A 8 8.63 10.40 -2.22
C THR A 8 7.36 10.26 -1.38
N MET A 9 7.05 9.02 -1.06
CA MET A 9 6.08 8.67 -0.02
C MET A 9 6.86 7.93 1.06
N VAL A 10 7.00 8.56 2.24
CA VAL A 10 7.85 8.04 3.33
C VAL A 10 6.97 7.68 4.52
N GLY A 11 7.12 6.46 5.03
CA GLY A 11 6.32 5.92 6.11
C GLY A 11 7.09 5.73 7.42
N ALA A 12 6.40 5.95 8.54
CA ALA A 12 6.79 5.47 9.85
C ALA A 12 6.15 4.09 10.07
N TRP A 13 6.95 3.08 10.39
CA TRP A 13 6.46 1.73 10.71
C TRP A 13 6.04 1.68 12.18
N ILE A 14 4.75 1.81 12.44
CA ILE A 14 4.19 1.76 13.80
C ILE A 14 3.42 0.46 14.05
N GLY A 15 3.36 0.04 15.32
CA GLY A 15 2.70 -1.17 15.78
C GLY A 15 2.57 -1.18 17.31
N GLU A 16 2.56 -2.35 17.93
CA GLU A 16 2.35 -2.51 19.38
C GLU A 16 3.42 -1.84 20.26
N ASN A 17 4.66 -1.72 19.75
CA ASN A 17 5.78 -1.17 20.52
C ASN A 17 5.81 0.36 20.47
N LYS A 18 5.30 0.99 21.53
CA LYS A 18 5.19 2.46 21.62
C LYS A 18 6.54 3.18 21.56
N GLU A 19 7.60 2.63 22.15
CA GLU A 19 8.94 3.25 22.10
C GLU A 19 9.49 3.24 20.67
N GLN A 20 9.27 2.14 19.93
CA GLN A 20 9.65 2.08 18.53
C GLN A 20 8.79 3.03 17.67
N ASN A 21 7.49 3.10 17.93
CA ASN A 21 6.61 4.03 17.25
C ASN A 21 7.08 5.49 17.38
N ASP A 22 7.50 5.88 18.59
CA ASP A 22 8.01 7.23 18.84
C ASP A 22 9.27 7.53 18.01
N LYS A 23 10.21 6.57 17.91
CA LYS A 23 11.41 6.70 17.10
C LYS A 23 11.10 6.82 15.61
N GLU A 24 10.20 6.00 15.11
CA GLU A 24 9.74 6.02 13.71
C GLU A 24 9.06 7.34 13.35
N ILE A 25 8.17 7.82 14.23
CA ILE A 25 7.47 9.11 14.04
C ILE A 25 8.45 10.28 14.06
N GLU A 26 9.41 10.31 15.01
CA GLU A 26 10.43 11.39 15.04
C GLU A 26 11.32 11.36 13.78
N ALA A 27 11.72 10.17 13.31
CA ALA A 27 12.50 10.03 12.07
C ALA A 27 11.71 10.54 10.85
N LEU A 28 10.42 10.20 10.74
CA LEU A 28 9.55 10.70 9.68
C LEU A 28 9.46 12.23 9.71
N ILE A 29 9.22 12.81 10.89
CA ILE A 29 9.15 14.27 11.09
C ILE A 29 10.48 14.94 10.70
N GLN A 30 11.61 14.37 11.08
CA GLN A 30 12.93 14.89 10.75
C GLN A 30 13.15 14.89 9.23
N LEU A 31 12.92 13.78 8.54
CA LEU A 31 13.06 13.67 7.08
C LEU A 31 12.14 14.65 6.34
N ALA A 32 10.93 14.85 6.88
CA ALA A 32 9.98 15.80 6.31
C ALA A 32 10.48 17.26 6.43
N LYS A 33 11.08 17.64 7.57
CA LYS A 33 11.68 18.97 7.78
C LYS A 33 12.92 19.20 6.90
N GLU A 34 13.62 18.14 6.54
CA GLU A 34 14.76 18.17 5.60
C GLU A 34 14.33 18.27 4.13
N GLY A 35 13.01 18.25 3.86
CA GLY A 35 12.47 18.36 2.50
C GLY A 35 12.53 17.04 1.70
N CYS A 36 12.69 15.92 2.37
CA CYS A 36 12.79 14.60 1.75
C CYS A 36 11.43 13.89 1.52
N VAL A 37 10.31 14.49 1.95
CA VAL A 37 9.00 13.85 2.01
C VAL A 37 7.94 14.69 1.28
N ASP A 38 7.33 14.14 0.24
CA ASP A 38 6.17 14.74 -0.45
C ASP A 38 4.84 14.29 0.18
N ILE A 39 4.77 13.03 0.61
CA ILE A 39 3.64 12.48 1.37
C ILE A 39 4.19 11.73 2.57
N ALA A 40 3.77 12.08 3.77
CA ALA A 40 4.11 11.37 5.00
C ALA A 40 3.05 10.31 5.32
N VAL A 41 3.48 9.10 5.62
CA VAL A 41 2.61 7.96 5.92
C VAL A 41 2.78 7.53 7.37
N VAL A 42 1.68 7.44 8.09
CA VAL A 42 1.66 7.10 9.52
C VAL A 42 1.13 5.68 9.69
N GLY A 43 1.99 4.70 9.50
CA GLY A 43 1.67 3.27 9.62
C GLY A 43 1.20 2.61 8.33
N ASN A 44 1.38 1.29 8.25
CA ASN A 44 0.93 0.43 7.19
C ASN A 44 0.23 -0.80 7.77
N GLU A 45 -1.04 -1.01 7.43
CA GLU A 45 -1.88 -2.17 7.81
C GLU A 45 -1.96 -2.46 9.32
N VAL A 46 -1.84 -1.42 10.13
CA VAL A 46 -1.81 -1.55 11.60
C VAL A 46 -3.16 -2.01 12.14
N LEU A 47 -4.28 -1.57 11.54
CA LEU A 47 -5.62 -2.04 11.88
C LEU A 47 -5.88 -3.43 11.31
N LEU A 48 -5.36 -3.73 10.11
CA LEU A 48 -5.49 -5.06 9.51
C LEU A 48 -4.79 -6.12 10.37
N ARG A 49 -3.63 -5.77 10.96
CA ARG A 49 -2.87 -6.65 11.87
C ARG A 49 -3.35 -6.62 13.33
N ASP A 50 -4.36 -5.78 13.63
CA ASP A 50 -4.93 -5.62 14.98
C ASP A 50 -3.88 -5.20 16.06
N GLU A 51 -2.85 -4.42 15.65
CA GLU A 51 -1.75 -3.99 16.52
C GLU A 51 -2.07 -2.73 17.31
N LEU A 52 -2.88 -1.82 16.76
CA LEU A 52 -3.34 -0.59 17.43
C LEU A 52 -4.82 -0.35 17.15
N THR A 53 -5.45 0.42 18.03
CA THR A 53 -6.82 0.91 17.85
C THR A 53 -6.88 2.09 16.89
N GLU A 54 -8.05 2.34 16.29
CA GLU A 54 -8.29 3.54 15.49
C GLU A 54 -7.92 4.82 16.26
N ALA A 55 -8.25 4.88 17.55
CA ALA A 55 -7.97 6.05 18.38
C ALA A 55 -6.46 6.32 18.53
N GLU A 56 -5.65 5.29 18.69
CA GLU A 56 -4.19 5.42 18.78
C GLU A 56 -3.59 5.87 17.44
N ILE A 57 -4.04 5.32 16.33
CA ILE A 57 -3.59 5.74 14.99
C ILE A 57 -3.94 7.22 14.76
N LEU A 58 -5.16 7.65 15.10
CA LEU A 58 -5.56 9.05 15.00
C LEU A 58 -4.68 9.99 15.84
N GLN A 59 -4.19 9.55 17.02
CA GLN A 59 -3.25 10.32 17.82
C GLN A 59 -1.91 10.50 17.10
N TYR A 60 -1.35 9.43 16.50
CA TYR A 60 -0.11 9.52 15.73
C TYR A 60 -0.27 10.40 14.48
N ILE A 61 -1.37 10.26 13.73
CA ILE A 61 -1.68 11.11 12.57
C ILE A 61 -1.71 12.58 12.99
N ASN A 62 -2.41 12.93 14.06
CA ASN A 62 -2.53 14.29 14.54
C ASN A 62 -1.17 14.86 15.02
N ARG A 63 -0.35 14.04 15.69
CA ARG A 63 1.01 14.41 16.10
C ARG A 63 1.87 14.79 14.90
N VAL A 64 1.91 13.93 13.88
CA VAL A 64 2.69 14.19 12.66
C VAL A 64 2.16 15.44 11.94
N LYS A 65 0.85 15.53 11.76
CA LYS A 65 0.19 16.67 11.08
C LYS A 65 0.51 18.02 11.75
N SER A 66 0.56 18.03 13.08
CA SER A 66 0.93 19.23 13.84
C SER A 66 2.41 19.60 13.72
N ALA A 67 3.29 18.61 13.57
CA ALA A 67 4.74 18.80 13.52
C ALA A 67 5.28 19.24 12.16
N ILE A 68 4.58 18.88 11.07
CA ILE A 68 4.99 19.14 9.68
C ILE A 68 3.85 19.75 8.85
N PRO A 69 3.36 20.96 9.21
CA PRO A 69 2.29 21.62 8.48
C PRO A 69 2.68 21.87 7.02
N GLY A 70 1.74 21.60 6.10
CA GLY A 70 1.95 21.78 4.66
C GLY A 70 2.39 20.52 3.90
N ILE A 71 2.79 19.45 4.60
CA ILE A 71 3.02 18.15 3.99
C ILE A 71 1.73 17.32 4.08
N LYS A 72 1.36 16.62 3.00
CA LYS A 72 0.19 15.74 3.00
C LYS A 72 0.44 14.53 3.87
N ILE A 73 -0.53 14.22 4.74
CA ILE A 73 -0.47 13.07 5.64
C ILE A 73 -1.46 12.00 5.18
N GLY A 74 -1.01 10.76 5.12
CA GLY A 74 -1.84 9.59 4.87
C GLY A 74 -1.60 8.49 5.91
N TYR A 75 -2.50 7.54 5.94
CA TYR A 75 -2.40 6.25 6.61
C TYR A 75 -2.63 5.18 5.55
N VAL A 76 -1.87 4.10 5.58
CA VAL A 76 -2.02 2.98 4.64
C VAL A 76 -2.71 1.82 5.34
N ASP A 77 -3.78 1.30 4.74
CA ASP A 77 -4.41 0.06 5.19
C ASP A 77 -5.25 -0.57 4.07
N ALA A 78 -5.79 -1.77 4.32
CA ALA A 78 -6.73 -2.41 3.43
C ALA A 78 -7.91 -1.48 3.12
N TYR A 79 -8.32 -1.41 1.88
CA TYR A 79 -9.32 -0.46 1.36
C TYR A 79 -10.60 -0.37 2.21
N TYR A 80 -11.08 -1.50 2.76
CA TYR A 80 -12.32 -1.56 3.53
C TYR A 80 -12.22 -0.88 4.91
N GLN A 81 -11.00 -0.69 5.46
CA GLN A 81 -10.82 0.05 6.70
C GLN A 81 -11.32 1.49 6.56
N PHE A 82 -11.04 2.14 5.44
CA PHE A 82 -11.53 3.49 5.16
C PHE A 82 -13.04 3.54 4.93
N VAL A 83 -13.62 2.49 4.33
CA VAL A 83 -15.07 2.37 4.15
C VAL A 83 -15.79 2.25 5.49
N GLN A 84 -15.21 1.53 6.44
CA GLN A 84 -15.79 1.26 7.75
C GLN A 84 -15.48 2.34 8.80
N LYS A 85 -14.41 3.12 8.62
CA LYS A 85 -13.87 4.06 9.62
C LYS A 85 -13.78 5.49 9.07
N PRO A 86 -14.89 6.24 9.06
CA PRO A 86 -14.92 7.59 8.50
C PRO A 86 -13.98 8.58 9.21
N LYS A 87 -13.62 8.35 10.47
CA LYS A 87 -12.67 9.19 11.20
C LYS A 87 -11.25 9.13 10.63
N LEU A 88 -10.83 7.97 10.10
CA LEU A 88 -9.56 7.85 9.38
C LEU A 88 -9.58 8.70 8.11
N VAL A 89 -10.68 8.63 7.36
CA VAL A 89 -10.85 9.48 6.17
C VAL A 89 -10.75 10.96 6.55
N ASP A 90 -11.35 11.38 7.66
CA ASP A 90 -11.32 12.78 8.10
C ASP A 90 -9.91 13.24 8.50
N ALA A 91 -9.15 12.39 9.16
CA ALA A 91 -7.82 12.71 9.67
C ALA A 91 -6.76 12.82 8.55
N CYS A 92 -6.85 12.00 7.50
CA CYS A 92 -5.89 11.97 6.40
C CYS A 92 -6.13 13.10 5.38
N ASP A 93 -5.06 13.57 4.72
CA ASP A 93 -5.13 14.50 3.58
C ASP A 93 -5.16 13.75 2.25
N VAL A 94 -4.67 12.51 2.24
CA VAL A 94 -4.67 11.55 1.14
C VAL A 94 -5.05 10.17 1.67
N ILE A 95 -5.88 9.45 0.94
CA ILE A 95 -6.34 8.10 1.30
C ILE A 95 -5.44 7.10 0.58
N LEU A 96 -4.79 6.24 1.35
CA LEU A 96 -3.77 5.31 0.88
C LEU A 96 -4.26 3.89 1.13
N ILE A 97 -4.48 3.10 0.07
CA ILE A 97 -5.14 1.80 0.18
C ILE A 97 -4.31 0.67 -0.40
N ASN A 98 -4.19 -0.41 0.37
CA ASN A 98 -3.70 -1.68 -0.12
C ASN A 98 -4.88 -2.51 -0.65
N CYS A 99 -4.73 -3.04 -1.86
CA CYS A 99 -5.77 -3.75 -2.57
C CYS A 99 -5.21 -5.01 -3.22
N TYR A 100 -5.53 -6.17 -2.67
CA TYR A 100 -5.02 -7.45 -3.16
C TYR A 100 -6.13 -8.43 -3.54
N PRO A 101 -6.62 -8.40 -4.80
CA PRO A 101 -7.56 -9.42 -5.28
C PRO A 101 -7.05 -10.85 -5.10
N PHE A 102 -5.73 -11.05 -5.08
CA PHE A 102 -5.11 -12.35 -4.82
C PHE A 102 -5.45 -12.87 -3.42
N TRP A 103 -5.21 -12.08 -2.37
CA TRP A 103 -5.48 -12.49 -0.99
C TRP A 103 -6.97 -12.70 -0.71
N GLU A 104 -7.84 -12.01 -1.46
CA GLU A 104 -9.28 -12.22 -1.39
C GLU A 104 -9.77 -13.41 -2.25
N GLY A 105 -8.84 -14.16 -2.86
CA GLY A 105 -9.14 -15.38 -3.60
C GLY A 105 -9.82 -15.16 -4.95
N CYS A 106 -9.69 -13.97 -5.54
CA CYS A 106 -10.34 -13.62 -6.79
C CYS A 106 -9.74 -14.37 -7.98
N ILE A 107 -10.58 -14.87 -8.89
CA ILE A 107 -10.11 -15.48 -10.14
C ILE A 107 -9.46 -14.42 -11.04
N ILE A 108 -8.35 -14.76 -11.69
CA ILE A 108 -7.55 -13.81 -12.48
C ILE A 108 -8.34 -13.01 -13.51
N ASN A 109 -9.33 -13.63 -14.16
CA ASN A 109 -10.14 -12.96 -15.18
C ASN A 109 -11.04 -11.84 -14.63
N GLN A 110 -11.26 -11.80 -13.33
CA GLN A 110 -12.06 -10.78 -12.63
C GLN A 110 -11.20 -9.85 -11.77
N ALA A 111 -9.90 -10.16 -11.57
CA ALA A 111 -9.05 -9.50 -10.61
C ALA A 111 -8.88 -7.99 -10.87
N SER A 112 -8.70 -7.56 -12.12
CA SER A 112 -8.59 -6.14 -12.45
C SER A 112 -9.90 -5.37 -12.26
N SER A 113 -11.04 -5.98 -12.59
CA SER A 113 -12.37 -5.39 -12.34
C SER A 113 -12.66 -5.29 -10.85
N TYR A 114 -12.20 -6.28 -10.07
CA TYR A 114 -12.34 -6.28 -8.62
C TYR A 114 -11.44 -5.23 -7.96
N LEU A 115 -10.19 -5.07 -8.43
CA LEU A 115 -9.34 -3.96 -7.99
C LEU A 115 -10.00 -2.60 -8.24
N LYS A 116 -10.58 -2.40 -9.44
CA LYS A 116 -11.34 -1.19 -9.74
C LYS A 116 -12.50 -0.97 -8.77
N GLN A 117 -13.21 -2.02 -8.41
CA GLN A 117 -14.28 -1.96 -7.41
C GLN A 117 -13.78 -1.51 -6.03
N MET A 118 -12.67 -2.07 -5.54
CA MET A 118 -12.04 -1.68 -4.27
C MET A 118 -11.68 -0.18 -4.27
N TYR A 119 -11.09 0.30 -5.36
CA TYR A 119 -10.76 1.71 -5.54
C TYR A 119 -12.01 2.60 -5.54
N GLU A 120 -13.02 2.24 -6.32
CA GLU A 120 -14.24 3.05 -6.46
C GLU A 120 -15.08 3.11 -5.17
N VAL A 121 -15.14 2.04 -4.38
CA VAL A 121 -15.84 2.09 -3.09
C VAL A 121 -15.13 3.02 -2.10
N THR A 122 -13.79 3.02 -2.11
CA THR A 122 -12.99 3.95 -1.30
C THR A 122 -13.15 5.38 -1.78
N LYS A 123 -13.11 5.61 -3.08
CA LYS A 123 -13.28 6.93 -3.69
C LYS A 123 -14.61 7.57 -3.32
N ARG A 124 -15.70 6.77 -3.24
CA ARG A 124 -17.01 7.27 -2.81
C ARG A 124 -17.02 7.81 -1.37
N VAL A 125 -16.24 7.23 -0.47
CA VAL A 125 -16.16 7.66 0.93
C VAL A 125 -15.02 8.64 1.21
N SER A 126 -14.15 8.90 0.25
CA SER A 126 -12.95 9.74 0.40
C SER A 126 -13.23 11.22 0.64
N LYS A 127 -14.49 11.66 0.54
CA LYS A 127 -14.89 13.08 0.67
C LYS A 127 -14.15 14.02 -0.30
N GLY A 128 -13.87 13.53 -1.50
CA GLY A 128 -13.12 14.28 -2.53
C GLY A 128 -11.61 14.34 -2.33
N LYS A 129 -11.07 13.68 -1.31
CA LYS A 129 -9.62 13.57 -1.10
C LYS A 129 -8.99 12.66 -2.16
N PRO A 130 -7.72 12.89 -2.55
CA PRO A 130 -7.01 11.96 -3.43
C PRO A 130 -6.98 10.55 -2.85
N VAL A 131 -7.16 9.55 -3.70
CA VAL A 131 -7.01 8.14 -3.35
C VAL A 131 -5.84 7.57 -4.16
N ILE A 132 -4.93 6.88 -3.50
CA ILE A 132 -3.78 6.21 -4.12
C ILE A 132 -3.82 4.74 -3.71
N ILE A 133 -3.67 3.84 -4.67
CA ILE A 133 -3.42 2.43 -4.38
C ILE A 133 -1.94 2.30 -4.04
N THR A 134 -1.64 2.01 -2.78
CA THR A 134 -0.26 1.91 -2.27
C THR A 134 0.35 0.55 -2.49
N GLU A 135 -0.48 -0.49 -2.56
CA GLU A 135 -0.03 -1.83 -2.90
C GLU A 135 -1.10 -2.58 -3.68
N THR A 136 -0.69 -3.22 -4.75
CA THR A 136 -1.44 -4.26 -5.46
C THR A 136 -0.48 -5.11 -6.27
N GLY A 137 -0.74 -6.41 -6.39
CA GLY A 137 0.14 -7.32 -7.10
C GLY A 137 -0.48 -8.70 -7.30
N TRP A 138 0.30 -9.58 -7.94
CA TRP A 138 -0.03 -10.98 -8.16
C TRP A 138 1.24 -11.83 -8.17
N PRO A 139 1.36 -12.86 -7.32
CA PRO A 139 2.56 -13.68 -7.26
C PRO A 139 2.63 -14.61 -8.49
N ASN A 140 3.86 -14.88 -8.96
CA ASN A 140 4.07 -15.73 -10.13
C ASN A 140 4.22 -17.22 -9.81
N GLU A 141 4.33 -17.58 -8.53
CA GLU A 141 4.57 -18.95 -8.06
C GLU A 141 4.08 -19.08 -6.61
N GLY A 142 3.82 -20.30 -6.16
CA GLY A 142 3.44 -20.64 -4.79
C GLY A 142 2.02 -21.22 -4.67
N GLU A 143 1.47 -21.22 -3.48
CA GLU A 143 0.16 -21.80 -3.20
C GLU A 143 -0.98 -20.89 -3.63
N SER A 144 -2.09 -21.50 -4.06
CA SER A 144 -3.30 -20.77 -4.43
C SER A 144 -4.07 -20.30 -3.20
N THR A 145 -4.63 -19.10 -3.28
CA THR A 145 -5.60 -18.59 -2.29
C THR A 145 -7.00 -18.71 -2.90
N ASN A 146 -7.75 -19.71 -2.51
CA ASN A 146 -9.06 -20.04 -3.10
C ASN A 146 -8.99 -20.17 -4.65
N SER A 147 -9.65 -19.27 -5.39
CA SER A 147 -9.64 -19.25 -6.86
C SER A 147 -8.47 -18.45 -7.46
N ALA A 148 -7.72 -17.73 -6.65
CA ALA A 148 -6.54 -16.98 -7.08
C ALA A 148 -5.35 -17.94 -7.21
N LYS A 149 -4.88 -18.15 -8.43
CA LYS A 149 -3.78 -19.07 -8.74
C LYS A 149 -2.53 -18.28 -9.12
N PRO A 150 -1.41 -18.46 -8.39
CA PRO A 150 -0.11 -17.93 -8.80
C PRO A 150 0.33 -18.62 -10.09
N SER A 151 0.81 -17.84 -11.04
CA SER A 151 1.56 -18.28 -12.21
C SER A 151 2.17 -17.09 -12.92
N SER A 152 3.24 -17.30 -13.70
CA SER A 152 3.84 -16.24 -14.51
C SER A 152 2.84 -15.58 -15.46
N ASP A 153 1.99 -16.38 -16.14
CA ASP A 153 0.97 -15.88 -17.04
C ASP A 153 -0.07 -15.01 -16.30
N ASN A 154 -0.52 -15.45 -15.11
CA ASN A 154 -1.49 -14.69 -14.33
C ASN A 154 -0.89 -13.41 -13.74
N ALA A 155 0.35 -13.45 -13.27
CA ALA A 155 1.06 -12.27 -12.77
C ALA A 155 1.25 -11.23 -13.87
N MET A 156 1.72 -11.65 -15.05
CA MET A 156 1.88 -10.77 -16.21
C MET A 156 0.52 -10.20 -16.67
N LYS A 157 -0.51 -11.04 -16.77
CA LYS A 157 -1.87 -10.61 -17.13
C LYS A 157 -2.41 -9.58 -16.15
N TYR A 158 -2.25 -9.82 -14.84
CA TYR A 158 -2.67 -8.88 -13.82
C TYR A 158 -1.93 -7.56 -13.96
N PHE A 159 -0.59 -7.59 -14.03
CA PHE A 159 0.25 -6.42 -14.20
C PHE A 159 -0.19 -5.55 -15.39
N ILE A 160 -0.34 -6.15 -16.56
CA ILE A 160 -0.73 -5.42 -17.78
C ILE A 160 -2.12 -4.79 -17.63
N ASN A 161 -3.09 -5.56 -17.16
CA ASN A 161 -4.47 -5.10 -17.07
C ASN A 161 -4.64 -3.96 -16.05
N VAL A 162 -4.01 -4.06 -14.87
CA VAL A 162 -4.15 -3.04 -13.84
C VAL A 162 -3.40 -1.76 -14.19
N ASN A 163 -2.22 -1.86 -14.84
CA ASN A 163 -1.48 -0.69 -15.30
C ASN A 163 -2.20 0.04 -16.46
N ASN A 164 -2.78 -0.70 -17.40
CA ASN A 164 -3.57 -0.09 -18.47
C ASN A 164 -4.78 0.65 -17.90
N TRP A 165 -5.54 0.01 -17.01
CA TRP A 165 -6.65 0.66 -16.34
C TRP A 165 -6.21 1.90 -15.54
N ALA A 166 -5.16 1.79 -14.74
CA ALA A 166 -4.68 2.91 -13.93
C ALA A 166 -4.28 4.11 -14.80
N LYS A 167 -3.65 3.85 -15.95
CA LYS A 167 -3.30 4.87 -16.93
C LYS A 167 -4.53 5.50 -17.59
N GLU A 168 -5.51 4.70 -18.02
CA GLU A 168 -6.74 5.15 -18.67
C GLU A 168 -7.61 6.00 -17.75
N ASP A 169 -7.78 5.57 -16.49
CA ASP A 169 -8.63 6.25 -15.50
C ASP A 169 -7.83 7.28 -14.64
N ASN A 170 -6.53 7.51 -14.97
CA ASN A 170 -5.63 8.42 -14.24
C ASN A 170 -5.56 8.12 -12.74
N VAL A 171 -5.43 6.84 -12.39
CA VAL A 171 -5.30 6.34 -11.01
C VAL A 171 -3.83 6.25 -10.63
N ASN A 172 -3.45 6.86 -9.50
CA ASN A 172 -2.12 6.68 -8.94
C ASN A 172 -2.04 5.31 -8.22
N MET A 173 -1.07 4.50 -8.62
CA MET A 173 -0.92 3.14 -8.13
C MET A 173 0.56 2.76 -7.98
N PHE A 174 0.89 2.07 -6.90
CA PHE A 174 2.15 1.36 -6.73
C PHE A 174 1.91 -0.14 -6.93
N TYR A 175 2.70 -0.75 -7.81
CA TYR A 175 2.65 -2.19 -8.01
C TYR A 175 3.61 -2.88 -7.04
N PHE A 176 3.13 -3.86 -6.35
CA PHE A 176 3.89 -4.69 -5.43
C PHE A 176 4.27 -6.01 -6.10
N SER A 177 5.55 -6.22 -6.46
CA SER A 177 6.69 -5.37 -6.13
C SER A 177 7.71 -5.35 -7.28
N SER A 178 8.74 -4.54 -7.16
CA SER A 178 9.83 -4.54 -8.16
C SER A 178 10.64 -5.82 -8.10
N PHE A 179 11.06 -6.26 -6.91
CA PHE A 179 11.93 -7.42 -6.70
C PHE A 179 11.28 -8.47 -5.81
N ASP A 180 11.70 -9.72 -5.98
CA ASP A 180 11.35 -10.80 -5.09
C ASP A 180 12.01 -10.59 -3.71
N GLU A 181 11.22 -10.78 -2.64
CA GLU A 181 11.64 -10.56 -1.25
C GLU A 181 11.66 -11.89 -0.49
N SER A 182 12.74 -12.65 -0.62
CA SER A 182 12.84 -14.02 -0.09
C SER A 182 12.63 -14.15 1.43
N TRP A 183 12.81 -13.06 2.20
CA TRP A 183 12.57 -13.03 3.65
C TRP A 183 11.08 -13.14 4.02
N LYS A 184 10.17 -12.79 3.11
CA LYS A 184 8.72 -12.84 3.35
C LYS A 184 8.13 -14.24 3.42
N VAL A 185 8.85 -15.28 2.98
CA VAL A 185 8.39 -16.68 3.06
C VAL A 185 7.96 -17.08 4.46
N HIS A 186 8.63 -16.55 5.48
CA HIS A 186 8.30 -16.87 6.88
C HIS A 186 6.95 -16.30 7.36
N HIS A 187 6.43 -15.30 6.69
CA HIS A 187 5.19 -14.61 7.07
C HIS A 187 4.04 -14.87 6.11
N GLU A 188 4.32 -15.01 4.82
CA GLU A 188 3.32 -15.10 3.75
C GLU A 188 3.32 -16.47 3.03
N GLY A 189 4.15 -17.42 3.49
CA GLY A 189 4.36 -18.70 2.78
C GLY A 189 5.14 -18.51 1.47
N ASP A 190 5.10 -19.51 0.59
CA ASP A 190 5.89 -19.52 -0.65
C ASP A 190 5.59 -18.34 -1.57
N VAL A 191 4.36 -17.86 -1.60
CA VAL A 191 3.96 -16.70 -2.40
C VAL A 191 4.66 -15.42 -1.95
N GLY A 192 5.01 -15.29 -0.66
CA GLY A 192 5.63 -14.09 -0.10
C GLY A 192 6.90 -13.65 -0.82
N ALA A 193 7.68 -14.61 -1.33
CA ALA A 193 8.91 -14.34 -2.06
C ALA A 193 8.72 -14.17 -3.58
N ARG A 194 7.47 -14.08 -4.09
CA ARG A 194 7.17 -14.26 -5.53
C ARG A 194 6.40 -13.11 -6.18
N TRP A 195 6.38 -11.96 -5.54
CA TRP A 195 5.63 -10.79 -6.01
C TRP A 195 6.40 -9.90 -7.00
N GLY A 196 7.74 -10.04 -7.07
CA GLY A 196 8.60 -9.19 -7.87
C GLY A 196 8.40 -9.34 -9.38
N ILE A 197 8.58 -8.24 -10.11
CA ILE A 197 8.75 -8.25 -11.57
C ILE A 197 10.15 -8.80 -11.92
N TRP A 198 11.12 -8.48 -11.09
CA TRP A 198 12.48 -9.06 -11.13
C TRP A 198 12.67 -10.05 -9.99
N ASP A 199 13.50 -11.06 -10.21
CA ASP A 199 13.90 -11.98 -9.17
C ASP A 199 14.85 -11.31 -8.15
N LYS A 200 15.25 -12.05 -7.11
CA LYS A 200 16.20 -11.58 -6.10
C LYS A 200 17.60 -11.26 -6.64
N ASN A 201 17.94 -11.66 -7.86
CA ASN A 201 19.21 -11.38 -8.54
C ASN A 201 19.05 -10.30 -9.62
N GLU A 202 17.98 -9.50 -9.57
CA GLU A 202 17.68 -8.42 -10.50
C GLU A 202 17.46 -8.89 -11.95
N LYS A 203 17.12 -10.17 -12.15
CA LYS A 203 16.77 -10.71 -13.46
C LYS A 203 15.27 -10.55 -13.69
N LEU A 204 14.90 -9.99 -14.85
CA LEU A 204 13.49 -9.90 -15.26
C LEU A 204 12.88 -11.32 -15.36
N LYS A 205 11.71 -11.53 -14.76
CA LYS A 205 11.05 -12.85 -14.73
C LYS A 205 10.16 -13.10 -15.95
N TYR A 206 9.83 -12.07 -16.68
CA TYR A 206 8.94 -12.10 -17.84
C TYR A 206 9.70 -11.67 -19.08
N ASP A 207 9.87 -12.59 -20.01
CA ASP A 207 10.48 -12.35 -21.34
C ASP A 207 9.40 -12.07 -22.39
#